data_d26559273d75c3fdfdf1c736e70a07a5
#
_entry.id   d26559273d75c3fdfdf1c736e70a07a5
#
_cell.length_a   1.000
_cell.length_b   1.000
_cell.length_c   1.000
_cell.angle_alpha   90.00
_cell.angle_beta   90.00
_cell.angle_gamma   90.00
#
_symmetry.space_group_name_H-M   'P 1'
#
loop_
_entity.id
_entity.type
_entity.pdbx_description
1 polymer ?
#
loop_
_entity_poly.entity_id
_entity_poly.type
_entity_poly.pdbx_seq_one_letter_code
_entity_poly.pdbx_strand_id
1 'polypeptide(L)'
;MAKKKKGFYFFKGYLDDGEKIMEVAHRHVLVLKVASAKTSFFGLMIPAFLYLLFPQGVFFWFIWAVIGVFGLFYHFIDWYFDAWVLTNVGIIDVERNGLLDFTSTRIDYHMIEGISYTITGLWRTVFNYGDIVVDKLGTKTSVKLKDAANPKKLERAVMKYQEKFVNSKSIRDHHALKGMLSEMIAYHVQNDKINKTK
;
A
#
# COMPACT_ATOMS: atom_id res chain seq x y z
N MET A 1 21.55 -1.78 10.31
CA MET A 1 20.65 -1.40 11.43
C MET A 1 19.22 -1.29 10.90
N ALA A 2 18.37 -2.24 11.23
CA ALA A 2 16.97 -2.26 10.78
C ALA A 2 16.16 -1.28 11.65
N LYS A 3 15.73 -0.18 11.05
CA LYS A 3 14.79 0.76 11.67
C LYS A 3 13.47 0.02 11.92
N LYS A 4 13.20 -0.33 13.17
CA LYS A 4 11.97 -1.00 13.64
C LYS A 4 10.76 -0.11 13.29
N LYS A 5 10.04 -0.46 12.22
CA LYS A 5 8.92 0.32 11.68
C LYS A 5 7.71 0.16 12.59
N LYS A 6 7.44 1.16 13.45
CA LYS A 6 6.32 1.21 14.42
C LYS A 6 4.91 1.34 13.78
N GLY A 7 4.79 1.44 12.45
CA GLY A 7 3.52 1.69 11.76
C GLY A 7 2.77 0.45 11.25
N PHE A 8 3.29 -0.77 11.46
CA PHE A 8 2.71 -1.97 10.87
C PHE A 8 1.52 -2.59 11.61
N TYR A 9 1.24 -2.14 12.84
CA TYR A 9 0.20 -2.78 13.66
C TYR A 9 -1.21 -2.63 13.08
N PHE A 10 -1.52 -1.49 12.49
CA PHE A 10 -2.85 -1.21 11.93
C PHE A 10 -3.17 -2.00 10.66
N PHE A 11 -2.13 -2.39 9.89
CA PHE A 11 -2.30 -3.13 8.65
C PHE A 11 -2.26 -4.66 8.84
N LYS A 12 -2.05 -5.16 10.06
CA LYS A 12 -2.02 -6.60 10.33
C LYS A 12 -3.35 -7.31 10.05
N GLY A 13 -4.47 -6.61 10.18
CA GLY A 13 -5.79 -7.17 9.90
C GLY A 13 -6.06 -7.44 8.42
N TYR A 14 -5.23 -6.93 7.52
CA TYR A 14 -5.34 -7.14 6.06
C TYR A 14 -4.43 -8.24 5.54
N LEU A 15 -3.63 -8.88 6.41
CA LEU A 15 -2.68 -9.93 6.03
C LEU A 15 -3.28 -11.32 6.20
N ASP A 16 -2.93 -12.21 5.28
CA ASP A 16 -3.19 -13.64 5.41
C ASP A 16 -2.16 -14.34 6.32
N ASP A 17 -2.49 -15.57 6.74
CA ASP A 17 -1.63 -16.39 7.60
C ASP A 17 -0.26 -16.63 6.93
N GLY A 18 0.81 -16.24 7.62
CA GLY A 18 2.19 -16.35 7.12
C GLY A 18 2.68 -15.19 6.26
N GLU A 19 1.83 -14.21 5.96
CA GLU A 19 2.19 -13.02 5.20
C GLU A 19 2.97 -12.01 6.06
N LYS A 20 3.99 -11.38 5.47
CA LYS A 20 4.86 -10.42 6.16
C LYS A 20 4.88 -9.09 5.41
N ILE A 21 4.69 -7.99 6.14
CA ILE A 21 4.85 -6.65 5.58
C ILE A 21 6.33 -6.37 5.35
N MET A 22 6.67 -6.07 4.11
CA MET A 22 8.02 -5.68 3.70
C MET A 22 8.20 -4.15 3.76
N GLU A 23 7.24 -3.43 3.21
CA GLU A 23 7.26 -1.97 3.15
C GLU A 23 5.82 -1.42 3.10
N VAL A 24 5.61 -0.21 3.64
CA VAL A 24 4.35 0.53 3.51
C VAL A 24 4.64 1.84 2.80
N ALA A 25 3.97 2.08 1.70
CA ALA A 25 4.07 3.29 0.91
C ALA A 25 2.82 4.15 1.13
N HIS A 26 3.02 5.31 1.74
CA HIS A 26 1.98 6.31 1.97
C HIS A 26 1.99 7.38 0.89
N ARG A 27 0.88 8.09 0.76
CA ARG A 27 0.81 9.35 0.00
C ARG A 27 1.79 10.37 0.57
N HIS A 28 2.23 11.28 -0.28
CA HIS A 28 3.22 12.29 0.13
C HIS A 28 2.66 13.24 1.19
N VAL A 29 3.45 13.57 2.21
CA VAL A 29 3.04 14.41 3.36
C VAL A 29 2.57 15.82 2.93
N LEU A 30 3.00 16.32 1.76
CA LEU A 30 2.53 17.59 1.24
C LEU A 30 1.02 17.61 0.97
N VAL A 31 0.44 16.49 0.56
CA VAL A 31 -1.01 16.37 0.34
C VAL A 31 -1.74 16.61 1.66
N LEU A 32 -1.27 15.98 2.74
CA LEU A 32 -1.79 16.23 4.09
C LEU A 32 -1.60 17.70 4.50
N LYS A 33 -0.40 18.26 4.29
CA LYS A 33 -0.10 19.65 4.69
C LYS A 33 -1.00 20.66 3.99
N VAL A 34 -1.25 20.49 2.68
CA VAL A 34 -2.10 21.43 1.92
C VAL A 34 -3.56 21.32 2.37
N ALA A 35 -4.08 20.09 2.55
CA ALA A 35 -5.44 19.87 3.05
C ALA A 35 -5.59 20.44 4.47
N SER A 36 -4.65 20.12 5.37
CA SER A 36 -4.66 20.60 6.75
C SER A 36 -4.51 22.12 6.85
N ALA A 37 -3.69 22.76 5.98
CA ALA A 37 -3.54 24.21 5.96
C ALA A 37 -4.86 24.92 5.58
N LYS A 38 -5.57 24.41 4.56
CA LYS A 38 -6.90 24.94 4.20
C LYS A 38 -7.89 24.81 5.36
N THR A 39 -7.98 23.62 5.94
CA THR A 39 -8.90 23.37 7.06
C THR A 39 -8.52 24.16 8.30
N SER A 40 -7.23 24.33 8.60
CA SER A 40 -6.76 25.19 9.71
C SER A 40 -7.11 26.64 9.47
N PHE A 41 -6.93 27.15 8.26
CA PHE A 41 -7.28 28.52 7.93
C PHE A 41 -8.77 28.80 8.10
N PHE A 42 -9.63 27.99 7.48
CA PHE A 42 -11.08 28.20 7.54
C PHE A 42 -11.69 27.73 8.88
N GLY A 43 -11.18 26.68 9.50
CA GLY A 43 -11.73 26.09 10.70
C GLY A 43 -11.22 26.69 12.02
N LEU A 44 -10.04 27.30 12.03
CA LEU A 44 -9.44 27.86 13.24
C LEU A 44 -9.15 29.38 13.15
N MET A 45 -8.48 29.82 12.07
CA MET A 45 -8.08 31.23 11.97
C MET A 45 -9.29 32.15 11.81
N ILE A 46 -10.26 31.80 10.97
CA ILE A 46 -11.46 32.64 10.77
C ILE A 46 -12.28 32.78 12.07
N PRO A 47 -12.68 31.70 12.77
CA PRO A 47 -13.44 31.88 14.00
C PRO A 47 -12.63 32.58 15.11
N ALA A 48 -11.31 32.40 15.17
CA ALA A 48 -10.46 33.13 16.09
C ALA A 48 -10.44 34.63 15.78
N PHE A 49 -10.36 35.01 14.49
CA PHE A 49 -10.41 36.41 14.06
C PHE A 49 -11.78 37.03 14.32
N LEU A 50 -12.86 36.31 14.05
CA LEU A 50 -14.23 36.79 14.33
C LEU A 50 -14.51 36.94 15.83
N TYR A 51 -13.92 36.08 16.67
CA TYR A 51 -13.98 36.23 18.12
C TYR A 51 -13.36 37.56 18.58
N LEU A 52 -12.25 38.01 17.98
CA LEU A 52 -11.64 39.32 18.32
C LEU A 52 -12.52 40.49 17.94
N LEU A 53 -13.28 40.39 16.84
CA LEU A 53 -14.18 41.45 16.39
C LEU A 53 -15.54 41.45 17.11
N PHE A 54 -16.07 40.23 17.39
CA PHE A 54 -17.42 40.02 17.95
C PHE A 54 -17.38 39.03 19.11
N PRO A 55 -16.89 39.40 20.29
CA PRO A 55 -16.75 38.49 21.44
C PRO A 55 -18.06 37.97 21.97
N GLN A 56 -19.19 38.67 21.69
CA GLN A 56 -20.53 38.26 22.11
C GLN A 56 -20.97 36.90 21.53
N GLY A 57 -20.41 36.50 20.39
CA GLY A 57 -20.70 35.25 19.72
C GLY A 57 -19.78 34.09 20.09
N VAL A 58 -19.12 34.12 21.25
CA VAL A 58 -18.10 33.13 21.68
C VAL A 58 -18.54 31.69 21.56
N PHE A 59 -19.78 31.37 21.85
CA PHE A 59 -20.32 30.02 21.78
C PHE A 59 -20.35 29.50 20.31
N PHE A 60 -20.74 30.35 19.35
CA PHE A 60 -20.75 29.99 17.94
C PHE A 60 -19.33 29.81 17.37
N TRP A 61 -18.39 30.69 17.73
CA TRP A 61 -17.01 30.61 17.30
C TRP A 61 -16.31 29.38 17.88
N PHE A 62 -16.63 29.05 19.12
CA PHE A 62 -16.13 27.83 19.77
C PHE A 62 -16.60 26.55 19.04
N ILE A 63 -17.90 26.42 18.77
CA ILE A 63 -18.44 25.28 18.02
C ILE A 63 -17.78 25.19 16.65
N TRP A 64 -17.64 26.31 15.93
CA TRP A 64 -16.98 26.32 14.63
C TRP A 64 -15.51 25.85 14.72
N ALA A 65 -14.75 26.33 15.70
CA ALA A 65 -13.38 25.90 15.94
C ALA A 65 -13.28 24.38 16.24
N VAL A 66 -14.21 23.85 17.04
CA VAL A 66 -14.29 22.41 17.34
C VAL A 66 -14.52 21.61 16.04
N ILE A 67 -15.43 22.04 15.18
CA ILE A 67 -15.64 21.40 13.85
C ILE A 67 -14.35 21.46 13.01
N GLY A 68 -13.62 22.57 13.05
CA GLY A 68 -12.31 22.72 12.39
C GLY A 68 -11.27 21.72 12.88
N VAL A 69 -11.19 21.50 14.21
CA VAL A 69 -10.29 20.50 14.80
C VAL A 69 -10.66 19.08 14.36
N PHE A 70 -11.95 18.74 14.36
CA PHE A 70 -12.41 17.45 13.84
C PHE A 70 -12.05 17.26 12.35
N GLY A 71 -12.16 18.32 11.54
CA GLY A 71 -11.74 18.30 10.13
C GLY A 71 -10.24 18.02 9.96
N LEU A 72 -9.39 18.61 10.80
CA LEU A 72 -7.93 18.32 10.81
C LEU A 72 -7.65 16.86 11.16
N PHE A 73 -8.33 16.35 12.19
CA PHE A 73 -8.19 14.95 12.59
C PHE A 73 -8.65 13.99 11.51
N TYR A 74 -9.75 14.33 10.81
CA TYR A 74 -10.24 13.57 9.66
C TYR A 74 -9.19 13.49 8.54
N HIS A 75 -8.59 14.63 8.13
CA HIS A 75 -7.55 14.65 7.09
C HIS A 75 -6.31 13.84 7.47
N PHE A 76 -5.94 13.84 8.76
CA PHE A 76 -4.83 13.01 9.23
C PHE A 76 -5.12 11.52 9.12
N ILE A 77 -6.32 11.10 9.53
CA ILE A 77 -6.74 9.69 9.45
C ILE A 77 -6.83 9.25 7.99
N ASP A 78 -7.46 10.05 7.13
CA ASP A 78 -7.61 9.79 5.71
C ASP A 78 -6.25 9.57 5.04
N TRP A 79 -5.32 10.50 5.23
CA TRP A 79 -3.96 10.37 4.72
C TRP A 79 -3.21 9.15 5.25
N TYR A 80 -3.39 8.82 6.53
CA TYR A 80 -2.67 7.71 7.16
C TYR A 80 -3.10 6.35 6.63
N PHE A 81 -4.40 6.18 6.37
CA PHE A 81 -4.96 4.92 5.89
C PHE A 81 -4.88 4.76 4.38
N ASP A 82 -4.68 5.82 3.61
CA ASP A 82 -4.41 5.72 2.16
C ASP A 82 -2.97 5.26 1.93
N ALA A 83 -2.76 3.96 1.82
CA ALA A 83 -1.43 3.39 1.70
C ALA A 83 -1.41 2.07 0.91
N TRP A 84 -0.30 1.83 0.22
CA TRP A 84 0.03 0.52 -0.30
C TRP A 84 0.88 -0.25 0.69
N VAL A 85 0.45 -1.46 1.02
CA VAL A 85 1.18 -2.40 1.86
C VAL A 85 1.85 -3.42 0.94
N LEU A 86 3.16 -3.33 0.80
CA LEU A 86 3.97 -4.30 0.08
C LEU A 86 4.27 -5.46 1.01
N THR A 87 3.90 -6.65 0.59
CA THR A 87 4.10 -7.89 1.35
C THR A 87 5.11 -8.79 0.69
N ASN A 88 5.31 -9.99 1.23
CA ASN A 88 6.13 -11.02 0.60
C ASN A 88 5.40 -11.76 -0.54
N VAL A 89 4.10 -11.54 -0.73
CA VAL A 89 3.26 -12.25 -1.73
C VAL A 89 2.74 -11.29 -2.80
N GLY A 90 2.42 -10.06 -2.43
CA GLY A 90 1.81 -9.09 -3.33
C GLY A 90 1.73 -7.68 -2.75
N ILE A 91 0.89 -6.87 -3.36
CA ILE A 91 0.56 -5.51 -2.96
C ILE A 91 -0.88 -5.51 -2.45
N ILE A 92 -1.09 -4.93 -1.28
CA ILE A 92 -2.42 -4.66 -0.74
C ILE A 92 -2.61 -3.14 -0.80
N ASP A 93 -3.53 -2.69 -1.63
CA ASP A 93 -3.97 -1.31 -1.67
C ASP A 93 -5.07 -1.12 -0.64
N VAL A 94 -4.84 -0.23 0.30
CA VAL A 94 -5.84 0.18 1.29
C VAL A 94 -6.22 1.61 0.96
N GLU A 95 -7.43 1.78 0.46
CA GLU A 95 -8.02 3.07 0.11
C GLU A 95 -9.21 3.35 1.02
N ARG A 96 -9.27 4.56 1.52
CA ARG A 96 -10.38 5.02 2.33
C ARG A 96 -11.21 6.02 1.54
N ASN A 97 -12.47 5.66 1.27
CA ASN A 97 -13.41 6.49 0.50
C ASN A 97 -14.45 7.19 1.40
N GLY A 98 -14.03 7.61 2.62
CA GLY A 98 -14.93 8.26 3.57
C GLY A 98 -14.73 7.84 5.01
N LEU A 99 -15.67 8.19 5.90
CA LEU A 99 -15.56 7.90 7.34
C LEU A 99 -15.65 6.41 7.66
N LEU A 100 -16.48 5.66 6.91
CA LEU A 100 -16.82 4.27 7.17
C LEU A 100 -16.54 3.34 6.00
N ASP A 101 -16.15 3.88 4.83
CA ASP A 101 -15.90 3.08 3.64
C ASP A 101 -14.41 2.77 3.49
N PHE A 102 -14.09 1.49 3.61
CA PHE A 102 -12.75 0.95 3.38
C PHE A 102 -12.80 0.03 2.18
N THR A 103 -11.95 0.31 1.21
CA THR A 103 -11.71 -0.58 0.08
C THR A 103 -10.32 -1.16 0.20
N SER A 104 -10.22 -2.48 0.14
CA SER A 104 -8.93 -3.16 0.07
C SER A 104 -8.86 -3.96 -1.21
N THR A 105 -7.90 -3.64 -2.06
CA THR A 105 -7.63 -4.37 -3.30
C THR A 105 -6.29 -5.04 -3.22
N ARG A 106 -6.24 -6.34 -3.54
CA ARG A 106 -5.03 -7.14 -3.50
C ARG A 106 -4.59 -7.53 -4.91
N ILE A 107 -3.31 -7.39 -5.18
CA ILE A 107 -2.66 -7.87 -6.40
C ILE A 107 -1.45 -8.69 -6.00
N ASP A 108 -1.47 -9.98 -6.31
CA ASP A 108 -0.31 -10.85 -6.10
C ASP A 108 0.77 -10.55 -7.15
N TYR A 109 2.04 -10.73 -6.78
CA TYR A 109 3.17 -10.41 -7.68
C TYR A 109 3.14 -11.17 -9.00
N HIS A 110 2.59 -12.38 -9.04
CA HIS A 110 2.46 -13.14 -10.27
C HIS A 110 1.36 -12.62 -11.21
N MET A 111 0.47 -11.78 -10.71
CA MET A 111 -0.61 -11.13 -11.48
C MET A 111 -0.26 -9.72 -11.94
N ILE A 112 0.93 -9.22 -11.63
CA ILE A 112 1.38 -7.90 -12.09
C ILE A 112 1.92 -8.02 -13.51
N GLU A 113 1.27 -7.31 -14.44
CA GLU A 113 1.67 -7.20 -15.83
C GLU A 113 2.68 -6.07 -16.04
N GLY A 114 2.40 -4.91 -15.44
CA GLY A 114 3.23 -3.73 -15.57
C GLY A 114 3.11 -2.78 -14.39
N ILE A 115 4.15 -1.96 -14.22
CA ILE A 115 4.18 -0.90 -13.23
C ILE A 115 4.62 0.36 -13.95
N SER A 116 3.85 1.43 -13.78
CA SER A 116 4.16 2.74 -14.33
C SER A 116 4.03 3.82 -13.26
N TYR A 117 4.81 4.88 -13.39
CA TYR A 117 4.64 6.07 -12.55
C TYR A 117 4.62 7.33 -13.40
N THR A 118 3.90 8.34 -12.92
CA THR A 118 3.76 9.62 -13.58
C THR A 118 4.00 10.74 -12.58
N ILE A 119 4.92 11.65 -12.91
CA ILE A 119 5.16 12.87 -12.15
C ILE A 119 4.84 14.04 -13.08
N THR A 120 3.77 14.78 -12.79
CA THR A 120 3.32 15.90 -13.65
C THR A 120 3.21 17.18 -12.84
N GLY A 121 3.90 18.23 -13.30
CA GLY A 121 3.86 19.55 -12.68
C GLY A 121 5.10 19.89 -11.84
N LEU A 122 5.39 21.21 -11.76
CA LEU A 122 6.60 21.74 -11.11
C LEU A 122 6.73 21.30 -9.64
N TRP A 123 5.66 21.42 -8.86
CA TRP A 123 5.67 21.07 -7.43
C TRP A 123 5.87 19.59 -7.21
N ARG A 124 5.25 18.73 -8.03
CA ARG A 124 5.40 17.27 -7.95
C ARG A 124 6.85 16.85 -8.28
N THR A 125 7.47 17.52 -9.24
CA THR A 125 8.87 17.26 -9.62
C THR A 125 9.84 17.72 -8.54
N VAL A 126 9.67 18.94 -7.98
CA VAL A 126 10.56 19.48 -6.93
C VAL A 126 10.49 18.63 -5.66
N PHE A 127 9.30 18.22 -5.25
CA PHE A 127 9.11 17.43 -4.03
C PHE A 127 9.11 15.91 -4.26
N ASN A 128 9.35 15.46 -5.51
CA ASN A 128 9.49 14.06 -5.91
C ASN A 128 8.32 13.18 -5.45
N TYR A 129 7.10 13.60 -5.79
CA TYR A 129 5.90 12.80 -5.58
C TYR A 129 5.07 12.73 -6.86
N GLY A 130 4.28 11.67 -6.99
CA GLY A 130 3.49 11.44 -8.20
C GLY A 130 2.62 10.20 -8.09
N ASP A 131 1.94 9.91 -9.17
CA ASP A 131 1.03 8.77 -9.24
C ASP A 131 1.80 7.52 -9.66
N ILE A 132 1.50 6.38 -9.04
CA ILE A 132 1.99 5.06 -9.46
C ILE A 132 0.79 4.18 -9.77
N VAL A 133 0.90 3.40 -10.84
CA VAL A 133 -0.15 2.51 -11.34
C VAL A 133 0.45 1.13 -11.51
N VAL A 134 -0.28 0.12 -11.06
CA VAL A 134 0.04 -1.30 -11.26
C VAL A 134 -1.09 -1.91 -12.07
N ASP A 135 -0.74 -2.47 -13.20
CA ASP A 135 -1.67 -3.13 -14.12
C ASP A 135 -1.72 -4.63 -13.81
N LYS A 136 -2.95 -5.16 -13.73
CA LYS A 136 -3.19 -6.56 -13.42
C LYS A 136 -3.30 -7.38 -14.71
N LEU A 137 -2.56 -8.47 -14.78
CA LEU A 137 -2.55 -9.41 -15.90
C LEU A 137 -3.97 -9.97 -16.18
N GLY A 138 -4.36 -9.95 -17.46
CA GLY A 138 -5.61 -10.54 -17.94
C GLY A 138 -6.87 -9.76 -17.63
N THR A 139 -6.77 -8.59 -16.99
CA THR A 139 -7.90 -7.71 -16.73
C THR A 139 -7.53 -6.26 -17.05
N LYS A 140 -8.51 -5.45 -17.44
CA LYS A 140 -8.28 -4.00 -17.61
C LYS A 140 -8.28 -3.24 -16.26
N THR A 141 -8.14 -3.97 -15.15
CA THR A 141 -8.17 -3.38 -13.82
C THR A 141 -6.76 -2.99 -13.42
N SER A 142 -6.56 -1.73 -13.14
CA SER A 142 -5.32 -1.18 -12.57
C SER A 142 -5.56 -0.65 -11.17
N VAL A 143 -4.56 -0.77 -10.31
CA VAL A 143 -4.57 -0.18 -8.97
C VAL A 143 -3.64 1.02 -8.98
N LYS A 144 -4.15 2.15 -8.47
CA LYS A 144 -3.46 3.43 -8.54
C LYS A 144 -3.29 4.05 -7.16
N LEU A 145 -2.04 4.29 -6.74
CA LEU A 145 -1.73 5.14 -5.59
C LEU A 145 -1.44 6.57 -6.09
N LYS A 146 -2.35 7.47 -5.78
CA LYS A 146 -2.21 8.90 -6.11
C LYS A 146 -1.21 9.56 -5.16
N ASP A 147 -0.42 10.49 -5.70
CA ASP A 147 0.51 11.32 -4.93
C ASP A 147 1.47 10.51 -4.03
N ALA A 148 1.92 9.34 -4.51
CA ALA A 148 2.88 8.50 -3.81
C ALA A 148 4.20 9.23 -3.54
N ALA A 149 4.77 9.05 -2.35
CA ALA A 149 6.08 9.58 -2.03
C ALA A 149 7.17 8.78 -2.75
N ASN A 150 8.04 9.47 -3.51
CA ASN A 150 9.14 8.87 -4.27
C ASN A 150 8.69 7.72 -5.20
N PRO A 151 7.81 7.95 -6.19
CA PRO A 151 7.21 6.89 -7.00
C PRO A 151 8.24 6.03 -7.73
N LYS A 152 9.34 6.60 -8.21
CA LYS A 152 10.45 5.85 -8.82
C LYS A 152 11.11 4.85 -7.85
N LYS A 153 11.23 5.21 -6.57
CA LYS A 153 11.78 4.30 -5.56
C LYS A 153 10.78 3.19 -5.25
N LEU A 154 9.49 3.52 -5.21
CA LEU A 154 8.43 2.57 -4.96
C LEU A 154 8.31 1.54 -6.10
N GLU A 155 8.33 1.97 -7.35
CA GLU A 155 8.39 1.10 -8.53
C GLU A 155 9.52 0.07 -8.42
N ARG A 156 10.76 0.54 -8.15
CA ARG A 156 11.91 -0.35 -7.97
C ARG A 156 11.76 -1.31 -6.79
N ALA A 157 11.13 -0.87 -5.72
CA ALA A 157 10.86 -1.73 -4.56
C ALA A 157 9.88 -2.84 -4.92
N VAL A 158 8.80 -2.52 -5.63
CA VAL A 158 7.81 -3.51 -6.11
C VAL A 158 8.47 -4.51 -7.05
N MET A 159 9.23 -4.05 -8.06
CA MET A 159 9.97 -4.94 -8.98
C MET A 159 10.92 -5.88 -8.24
N LYS A 160 11.65 -5.37 -7.26
CA LYS A 160 12.58 -6.16 -6.44
C LYS A 160 11.85 -7.25 -5.62
N TYR A 161 10.68 -6.95 -5.05
CA TYR A 161 9.90 -7.92 -4.30
C TYR A 161 9.24 -8.93 -5.23
N GLN A 162 8.76 -8.51 -6.41
CA GLN A 162 8.25 -9.38 -7.45
C GLN A 162 9.31 -10.39 -7.91
N GLU A 163 10.53 -9.93 -8.24
CA GLU A 163 11.65 -10.78 -8.63
C GLU A 163 11.98 -11.81 -7.54
N LYS A 164 12.05 -11.38 -6.28
CA LYS A 164 12.30 -12.30 -5.15
C LYS A 164 11.21 -13.34 -5.01
N PHE A 165 9.95 -12.95 -5.19
CA PHE A 165 8.81 -13.86 -5.12
C PHE A 165 8.89 -14.91 -6.23
N VAL A 166 9.08 -14.48 -7.48
CA VAL A 166 9.19 -15.36 -8.66
C VAL A 166 10.36 -16.34 -8.50
N ASN A 167 11.54 -15.85 -8.12
CA ASN A 167 12.72 -16.69 -7.91
C ASN A 167 12.48 -17.71 -6.79
N SER A 168 11.88 -17.32 -5.68
CA SER A 168 11.60 -18.23 -4.56
C SER A 168 10.57 -19.29 -4.91
N LYS A 169 9.60 -18.97 -5.78
CA LYS A 169 8.59 -19.90 -6.29
C LYS A 169 9.23 -20.88 -7.27
N SER A 170 10.01 -20.39 -8.23
CA SER A 170 10.74 -21.21 -9.22
C SER A 170 11.62 -22.28 -8.54
N ILE A 171 12.40 -21.90 -7.52
CA ILE A 171 13.23 -22.84 -6.78
C ILE A 171 12.40 -23.92 -6.10
N ARG A 172 11.27 -23.58 -5.48
CA ARG A 172 10.38 -24.55 -4.84
C ARG A 172 9.77 -25.51 -5.85
N ASP A 173 9.32 -24.98 -7.01
CA ASP A 173 8.73 -25.79 -8.07
C ASP A 173 9.76 -26.78 -8.68
N HIS A 174 11.02 -26.35 -8.85
CA HIS A 174 12.13 -27.23 -9.25
C HIS A 174 12.41 -28.34 -8.25
N HIS A 175 12.41 -28.04 -6.94
CA HIS A 175 12.59 -29.07 -5.91
C HIS A 175 11.43 -30.06 -5.87
N ALA A 176 10.20 -29.59 -6.00
CA ALA A 176 9.00 -30.43 -6.07
C ALA A 176 9.03 -31.33 -7.30
N LEU A 177 9.36 -30.80 -8.47
CA LEU A 177 9.47 -31.56 -9.71
C LEU A 177 10.57 -32.63 -9.62
N LYS A 178 11.75 -32.28 -9.09
CA LYS A 178 12.84 -33.23 -8.85
C LYS A 178 12.44 -34.36 -7.89
N GLY A 179 11.68 -34.05 -6.84
CA GLY A 179 11.13 -35.05 -5.92
C GLY A 179 10.20 -36.01 -6.64
N MET A 180 9.22 -35.53 -7.38
CA MET A 180 8.28 -36.36 -8.16
C MET A 180 8.99 -37.21 -9.21
N LEU A 181 9.98 -36.67 -9.91
CA LEU A 181 10.78 -37.47 -10.87
C LEU A 181 11.56 -38.57 -10.18
N SER A 182 12.18 -38.31 -9.02
CA SER A 182 12.90 -39.32 -8.24
C SER A 182 12.00 -40.44 -7.79
N GLU A 183 10.78 -40.14 -7.38
CA GLU A 183 9.78 -41.10 -6.93
C GLU A 183 9.28 -41.95 -8.09
N MET A 184 9.01 -41.36 -9.25
CA MET A 184 8.64 -42.10 -10.46
C MET A 184 9.75 -43.05 -10.92
N ILE A 185 11.01 -42.63 -10.90
CA ILE A 185 12.15 -43.46 -11.25
C ILE A 185 12.27 -44.64 -10.27
N ALA A 186 12.16 -44.36 -8.97
CA ALA A 186 12.20 -45.43 -7.94
C ALA A 186 11.09 -46.46 -8.15
N TYR A 187 9.88 -46.02 -8.46
CA TYR A 187 8.74 -46.89 -8.74
C TYR A 187 8.99 -47.77 -9.98
N HIS A 188 9.50 -47.21 -11.09
CA HIS A 188 9.82 -48.02 -12.27
C HIS A 188 10.93 -49.02 -12.03
N VAL A 189 12.00 -48.64 -11.33
CA VAL A 189 13.11 -49.55 -10.98
C VAL A 189 12.63 -50.69 -10.09
N GLN A 190 11.71 -50.43 -9.17
CA GLN A 190 11.14 -51.44 -8.29
C GLN A 190 10.25 -52.42 -9.06
N ASN A 191 9.41 -51.97 -9.97
CA ASN A 191 8.57 -52.78 -10.83
C ASN A 191 9.38 -53.65 -11.80
N ASP A 192 10.45 -53.11 -12.40
CA ASP A 192 11.34 -53.87 -13.26
C ASP A 192 12.07 -55.02 -12.53
N LYS A 193 12.41 -54.81 -11.24
CA LYS A 193 12.98 -55.85 -10.42
C LYS A 193 11.97 -56.98 -10.13
N ILE A 194 10.72 -56.62 -9.87
CA ILE A 194 9.64 -57.63 -9.60
C ILE A 194 9.33 -58.45 -10.86
N ASN A 195 9.33 -57.81 -12.04
CA ASN A 195 9.09 -58.51 -13.32
C ASN A 195 10.24 -59.39 -13.77
N LYS A 196 11.49 -59.17 -13.33
CA LYS A 196 12.65 -59.98 -13.65
C LYS A 196 12.82 -61.21 -12.71
N THR A 197 12.06 -61.27 -11.61
CA THR A 197 12.09 -62.35 -10.63
C THR A 197 10.92 -63.32 -10.77
N LYS A 198 10.07 -63.15 -11.78
CA LYS A 198 9.04 -64.07 -12.24
C LYS A 198 9.48 -64.69 -13.56
#